data_69235d039d04d01cf068eeeb45745627
#
_entry.id   69235d039d04d01cf068eeeb45745627
#
_cell.length_a   1.000
_cell.length_b   1.000
_cell.length_c   1.000
_cell.angle_alpha   90.00
_cell.angle_beta   90.00
_cell.angle_gamma   90.00
#
_symmetry.space_group_name_H-M   'P 1'
#
loop_
_entity.id
_entity.type
_entity.pdbx_description
1 polymer ?
#
loop_
_entity_poly.entity_id
_entity_poly.type
_entity_poly.pdbx_seq_one_letter_code
_entity_poly.pdbx_strand_id
1 'polypeptide(L)'
;MSLDRITDELARELARLRFGSPVSHVYNPLEYARKPYREYLRRFGKRPRQIVLVGMNPGPWGMAQTGVPFGEVCAVRDWMGIAAAVGTPARLHPKRPVTGFACTRREVSGQRLWGWAQKNFGTADDFFKRFFVANYCPLMFIGESGGNLTPDKLKTPEARPLFTACDRALRRTVDYLRPEHVVGVGRFAADRAKGALDGLSAKVGGITHPSPANPQANRGWEARVAAEFRELGIEV
;
A
#
# COMPACT_ATOMS: atom_id res chain seq x y z
N MET A 1 -4.86 -19.18 9.39
CA MET A 1 -3.83 -18.19 9.00
C MET A 1 -4.41 -16.79 9.25
N SER A 2 -3.62 -15.79 9.66
CA SER A 2 -4.10 -14.41 9.89
C SER A 2 -3.24 -13.42 9.08
N LEU A 3 -3.75 -12.19 8.84
CA LEU A 3 -2.97 -11.13 8.18
C LEU A 3 -1.73 -10.74 8.99
N ASP A 4 -1.81 -10.73 10.33
CA ASP A 4 -0.65 -10.47 11.19
C ASP A 4 0.48 -11.47 10.93
N ARG A 5 0.16 -12.76 10.86
CA ARG A 5 1.16 -13.80 10.57
C ARG A 5 1.76 -13.65 9.19
N ILE A 6 0.94 -13.37 8.16
CA ILE A 6 1.42 -13.14 6.80
C ILE A 6 2.40 -11.95 6.78
N THR A 7 2.01 -10.86 7.45
CA THR A 7 2.83 -9.65 7.56
C THR A 7 4.15 -9.88 8.30
N ASP A 8 4.10 -10.60 9.44
CA ASP A 8 5.30 -10.89 10.24
C ASP A 8 6.29 -11.81 9.49
N GLU A 9 5.79 -12.75 8.71
CA GLU A 9 6.62 -13.61 7.86
C GLU A 9 7.26 -12.80 6.73
N LEU A 10 6.47 -11.94 6.04
CA LEU A 10 6.97 -11.05 5.01
C LEU A 10 8.04 -10.11 5.57
N ALA A 11 7.78 -9.43 6.68
CA ALA A 11 8.74 -8.50 7.29
C ALA A 11 10.08 -9.19 7.60
N ARG A 12 10.06 -10.41 8.15
CA ARG A 12 11.27 -11.19 8.43
C ARG A 12 12.05 -11.59 7.18
N GLU A 13 11.37 -11.93 6.10
CA GLU A 13 12.01 -12.25 4.83
C GLU A 13 12.68 -11.01 4.22
N LEU A 14 11.94 -9.91 4.18
CA LEU A 14 12.43 -8.65 3.63
C LEU A 14 13.62 -8.06 4.40
N ALA A 15 13.69 -8.26 5.71
CA ALA A 15 14.83 -7.83 6.55
C ALA A 15 16.15 -8.49 6.14
N ARG A 16 16.12 -9.63 5.47
CA ARG A 16 17.30 -10.37 4.99
C ARG A 16 17.81 -9.88 3.63
N LEU A 17 16.98 -9.13 2.89
CA LEU A 17 17.35 -8.64 1.57
C LEU A 17 18.34 -7.48 1.68
N ARG A 18 19.18 -7.36 0.67
CA ARG A 18 20.17 -6.27 0.56
C ARG A 18 19.98 -5.62 -0.80
N PHE A 19 20.14 -4.32 -0.82
CA PHE A 19 19.95 -3.48 -2.00
C PHE A 19 21.18 -2.58 -2.14
N GLY A 20 21.80 -2.57 -3.31
CA GLY A 20 22.94 -1.73 -3.63
C GLY A 20 22.55 -0.48 -4.42
N SER A 21 23.54 0.28 -4.85
CA SER A 21 23.32 1.48 -5.67
C SER A 21 22.39 1.20 -6.87
N PRO A 22 21.40 2.08 -7.13
CA PRO A 22 21.23 3.44 -6.60
C PRO A 22 20.46 3.56 -5.27
N VAL A 23 20.09 2.44 -4.62
CA VAL A 23 19.41 2.45 -3.32
C VAL A 23 20.44 2.76 -2.22
N SER A 24 20.23 3.84 -1.48
CA SER A 24 21.05 4.22 -0.32
C SER A 24 20.40 3.87 1.01
N HIS A 25 19.07 3.97 1.09
CA HIS A 25 18.29 3.66 2.30
C HIS A 25 17.05 2.87 1.94
N VAL A 26 16.69 1.98 2.85
CA VAL A 26 15.44 1.19 2.78
C VAL A 26 14.67 1.39 4.08
N TYR A 27 13.41 1.77 3.98
CA TYR A 27 12.51 1.85 5.12
C TYR A 27 11.52 0.69 5.08
N ASN A 28 11.37 0.02 6.21
CA ASN A 28 10.37 -1.04 6.39
C ASN A 28 9.31 -0.62 7.42
N PRO A 29 8.21 0.02 7.02
CA PRO A 29 7.14 0.40 7.93
C PRO A 29 6.52 -0.75 8.72
N LEU A 30 6.60 -1.99 8.23
CA LEU A 30 6.12 -3.15 8.97
C LEU A 30 6.92 -3.42 10.27
N GLU A 31 8.11 -2.84 10.39
CA GLU A 31 8.95 -2.93 11.60
C GLU A 31 8.72 -1.72 12.50
N TYR A 32 9.12 -0.53 12.06
CA TYR A 32 9.11 0.66 12.92
C TYR A 32 7.72 1.26 13.12
N ALA A 33 6.79 1.09 12.18
CA ALA A 33 5.38 1.51 12.28
C ALA A 33 4.43 0.32 12.50
N ARG A 34 4.93 -0.73 13.15
CA ARG A 34 4.19 -1.99 13.39
C ARG A 34 2.92 -1.79 14.21
N LYS A 35 2.94 -0.88 15.20
CA LYS A 35 1.78 -0.63 16.06
C LYS A 35 0.58 -0.13 15.28
N PRO A 36 0.64 0.99 14.54
CA PRO A 36 -0.49 1.47 13.75
C PRO A 36 -0.86 0.49 12.62
N TYR A 37 0.12 -0.20 12.00
CA TYR A 37 -0.21 -1.21 10.99
C TYR A 37 -1.01 -2.39 11.57
N ARG A 38 -0.65 -2.90 12.75
CA ARG A 38 -1.42 -3.95 13.44
C ARG A 38 -2.81 -3.47 13.84
N GLU A 39 -2.94 -2.22 14.29
CA GLU A 39 -4.24 -1.63 14.57
C GLU A 39 -5.10 -1.58 13.30
N TYR A 40 -4.51 -1.17 12.17
CA TYR A 40 -5.16 -1.21 10.86
C TYR A 40 -5.64 -2.63 10.50
N LEU A 41 -4.79 -3.64 10.64
CA LEU A 41 -5.17 -5.04 10.38
C LEU A 41 -6.28 -5.52 11.30
N ARG A 42 -6.19 -5.22 12.60
CA ARG A 42 -7.18 -5.61 13.60
C ARG A 42 -8.56 -5.02 13.33
N ARG A 43 -8.61 -3.74 12.95
CA ARG A 43 -9.87 -3.03 12.67
C ARG A 43 -10.45 -3.42 11.33
N PHE A 44 -9.65 -3.43 10.30
CA PHE A 44 -10.10 -3.48 8.91
C PHE A 44 -9.73 -4.76 8.15
N GLY A 45 -8.85 -5.58 8.69
CA GLY A 45 -8.40 -6.84 8.07
C GLY A 45 -9.30 -8.05 8.32
N LYS A 46 -10.57 -7.85 8.65
CA LYS A 46 -11.55 -8.94 8.85
C LYS A 46 -11.99 -9.51 7.50
N ARG A 47 -12.23 -10.82 7.46
CA ARG A 47 -12.71 -11.54 6.26
C ARG A 47 -14.20 -11.88 6.33
N PRO A 48 -14.88 -12.04 5.17
CA PRO A 48 -14.39 -11.76 3.82
C PRO A 48 -14.29 -10.27 3.51
N ARG A 49 -13.65 -9.94 2.39
CA ARG A 49 -13.68 -8.61 1.78
C ARG A 49 -14.02 -8.74 0.31
N GLN A 50 -14.96 -7.97 -0.17
CA GLN A 50 -15.38 -8.05 -1.57
C GLN A 50 -14.27 -7.60 -2.52
N ILE A 51 -13.53 -6.56 -2.16
CA ILE A 51 -12.54 -5.93 -3.02
C ILE A 51 -11.23 -5.71 -2.25
N VAL A 52 -10.11 -6.08 -2.85
CA VAL A 52 -8.77 -5.74 -2.35
C VAL A 52 -8.10 -4.77 -3.32
N LEU A 53 -7.82 -3.54 -2.85
CA LEU A 53 -7.02 -2.57 -3.59
C LEU A 53 -5.55 -2.79 -3.27
N VAL A 54 -4.71 -2.88 -4.30
CA VAL A 54 -3.27 -3.14 -4.15
C VAL A 54 -2.47 -1.98 -4.71
N GLY A 55 -1.80 -1.21 -3.86
CA GLY A 55 -0.81 -0.21 -4.25
C GLY A 55 0.56 -0.82 -4.55
N MET A 56 1.48 -0.03 -5.11
CA MET A 56 2.83 -0.48 -5.42
C MET A 56 3.68 -0.62 -4.15
N ASN A 57 4.03 0.51 -3.53
CA ASN A 57 4.91 0.58 -2.36
C ASN A 57 4.73 1.89 -1.60
N PRO A 58 5.29 2.03 -0.37
CA PRO A 58 5.16 3.23 0.45
C PRO A 58 5.66 4.50 -0.21
N GLY A 59 4.87 5.57 -0.11
CA GLY A 59 5.32 6.93 -0.32
C GLY A 59 5.95 7.52 0.95
N PRO A 60 6.82 8.56 0.81
CA PRO A 60 7.60 9.11 1.93
C PRO A 60 6.75 9.86 2.98
N TRP A 61 5.59 10.35 2.61
CA TRP A 61 4.72 11.16 3.47
C TRP A 61 3.40 10.45 3.82
N GLY A 62 3.26 9.20 3.35
CA GLY A 62 2.13 8.31 3.59
C GLY A 62 2.48 7.13 4.49
N MET A 63 2.49 5.93 3.94
CA MET A 63 2.76 4.70 4.70
C MET A 63 4.11 4.73 5.41
N ALA A 64 5.13 5.41 4.88
CA ALA A 64 6.39 5.57 5.57
C ALA A 64 6.26 6.32 6.89
N GLN A 65 5.25 7.16 7.06
CA GLN A 65 4.97 7.88 8.31
C GLN A 65 4.00 7.11 9.22
N THR A 66 2.92 6.58 8.67
CA THR A 66 1.80 6.04 9.45
C THR A 66 1.77 4.52 9.55
N GLY A 67 2.54 3.82 8.71
CA GLY A 67 2.45 2.36 8.58
C GLY A 67 1.26 1.86 7.77
N VAL A 68 0.25 2.68 7.50
CA VAL A 68 -0.97 2.29 6.77
C VAL A 68 -0.77 2.50 5.26
N PRO A 69 -1.20 1.58 4.37
CA PRO A 69 -1.13 1.77 2.92
C PRO A 69 -1.83 3.06 2.49
N PHE A 70 -1.20 3.84 1.58
CA PHE A 70 -1.66 5.19 1.20
C PHE A 70 -1.87 6.14 2.40
N GLY A 71 -1.25 5.88 3.53
CA GLY A 71 -1.59 6.40 4.84
C GLY A 71 -1.26 7.87 5.04
N GLU A 72 -1.94 8.77 4.33
CA GLU A 72 -1.92 10.20 4.62
C GLU A 72 -2.36 10.45 6.07
N VAL A 73 -1.62 11.29 6.78
CA VAL A 73 -1.71 11.42 8.25
C VAL A 73 -3.13 11.76 8.73
N CYS A 74 -3.78 12.75 8.12
CA CYS A 74 -5.12 13.16 8.55
C CYS A 74 -6.15 12.05 8.29
N ALA A 75 -6.07 11.38 7.13
CA ALA A 75 -6.98 10.28 6.83
C ALA A 75 -6.83 9.12 7.82
N VAL A 76 -5.59 8.77 8.18
CA VAL A 76 -5.35 7.66 9.11
C VAL A 76 -5.73 8.04 10.55
N ARG A 77 -5.32 9.24 11.00
CA ARG A 77 -5.57 9.70 12.37
C ARG A 77 -7.05 10.02 12.60
N ASP A 78 -7.63 10.84 11.72
CA ASP A 78 -8.93 11.48 11.99
C ASP A 78 -10.11 10.65 11.46
N TRP A 79 -9.97 10.06 10.26
CA TRP A 79 -11.03 9.28 9.64
C TRP A 79 -10.98 7.79 10.01
N MET A 80 -9.78 7.17 10.00
CA MET A 80 -9.64 5.77 10.44
C MET A 80 -9.52 5.64 11.96
N GLY A 81 -9.23 6.72 12.70
CA GLY A 81 -9.05 6.72 14.14
C GLY A 81 -7.83 5.93 14.60
N ILE A 82 -6.76 5.91 13.81
CA ILE A 82 -5.51 5.23 14.15
C ILE A 82 -4.42 6.26 14.39
N ALA A 83 -3.89 6.29 15.63
CA ALA A 83 -2.84 7.24 16.05
C ALA A 83 -1.77 6.59 16.95
N ALA A 84 -1.53 5.30 16.78
CA ALA A 84 -0.55 4.57 17.58
C ALA A 84 0.89 5.07 17.32
N ALA A 85 1.76 4.95 18.32
CA ALA A 85 3.14 5.39 18.24
C ALA A 85 3.91 4.72 17.09
N VAL A 86 4.65 5.54 16.34
CA VAL A 86 5.54 5.13 15.26
C VAL A 86 6.99 5.23 15.75
N GLY A 87 7.77 4.19 15.53
CA GLY A 87 9.20 4.18 15.80
C GLY A 87 10.01 4.84 14.67
N THR A 88 11.31 4.59 14.68
CA THR A 88 12.26 5.18 13.74
C THR A 88 12.96 4.07 12.94
N PRO A 89 13.14 4.21 11.62
CA PRO A 89 14.02 3.32 10.85
C PRO A 89 15.44 3.30 11.41
N ALA A 90 16.11 2.16 11.33
CA ALA A 90 17.49 2.00 11.83
C ALA A 90 18.49 3.00 11.20
N ARG A 91 18.26 3.37 9.94
CA ARG A 91 19.02 4.39 9.21
C ARG A 91 18.07 5.39 8.57
N LEU A 92 18.11 6.64 9.04
CA LEU A 92 17.34 7.74 8.50
C LEU A 92 18.09 8.46 7.38
N HIS A 93 17.41 8.68 6.27
CA HIS A 93 17.90 9.58 5.24
C HIS A 93 17.59 11.04 5.62
N PRO A 94 18.56 11.98 5.59
CA PRO A 94 18.35 13.36 6.08
C PRO A 94 17.16 14.09 5.44
N LYS A 95 16.92 13.84 4.15
CA LYS A 95 15.79 14.43 3.40
C LYS A 95 14.47 13.67 3.53
N ARG A 96 14.43 12.56 4.25
CA ARG A 96 13.24 11.72 4.42
C ARG A 96 13.06 11.31 5.89
N PRO A 97 12.86 12.29 6.78
CA PRO A 97 12.63 12.00 8.19
C PRO A 97 11.30 11.23 8.37
N VAL A 98 11.28 10.37 9.37
CA VAL A 98 10.05 9.72 9.85
C VAL A 98 9.68 10.36 11.18
N THR A 99 8.59 11.11 11.16
CA THR A 99 8.04 11.82 12.33
C THR A 99 6.66 11.28 12.74
N GLY A 100 6.24 10.20 12.09
CA GLY A 100 4.96 9.55 12.38
C GLY A 100 3.77 10.48 12.17
N PHE A 101 2.84 10.48 13.10
CA PHE A 101 1.63 11.31 13.06
C PHE A 101 1.90 12.82 13.28
N ALA A 102 3.13 13.22 13.62
CA ALA A 102 3.55 14.62 13.61
C ALA A 102 4.02 15.12 12.24
N CYS A 103 3.99 14.27 11.20
CA CYS A 103 4.35 14.68 9.86
C CYS A 103 3.32 15.69 9.32
N THR A 104 3.82 16.87 8.94
CA THR A 104 3.00 17.96 8.38
C THR A 104 2.90 17.92 6.86
N ARG A 105 3.69 17.05 6.22
CA ARG A 105 3.66 16.89 4.77
C ARG A 105 2.51 15.99 4.33
N ARG A 106 1.92 16.33 3.21
CA ARG A 106 0.79 15.61 2.66
C ARG A 106 1.20 14.57 1.62
N GLU A 107 0.56 13.41 1.66
CA GLU A 107 0.65 12.36 0.64
C GLU A 107 -0.52 12.52 -0.35
N VAL A 108 -0.27 13.14 -1.49
CA VAL A 108 -1.32 13.47 -2.48
C VAL A 108 -2.07 12.21 -2.97
N SER A 109 -1.35 11.09 -3.15
CA SER A 109 -1.99 9.83 -3.57
C SER A 109 -2.96 9.33 -2.50
N GLY A 110 -2.55 9.40 -1.24
CA GLY A 110 -3.39 9.05 -0.09
C GLY A 110 -4.59 9.99 0.06
N GLN A 111 -4.36 11.30 -0.09
CA GLN A 111 -5.47 12.27 -0.05
C GLN A 111 -6.54 12.00 -1.10
N ARG A 112 -6.14 11.68 -2.33
CA ARG A 112 -7.08 11.36 -3.41
C ARG A 112 -7.83 10.07 -3.15
N LEU A 113 -7.11 8.99 -2.76
CA LEU A 113 -7.74 7.70 -2.47
C LEU A 113 -8.71 7.79 -1.30
N TRP A 114 -8.27 8.34 -0.18
CA TRP A 114 -9.10 8.42 1.02
C TRP A 114 -10.18 9.49 0.93
N GLY A 115 -9.94 10.60 0.22
CA GLY A 115 -10.97 11.60 -0.09
C GLY A 115 -12.11 11.00 -0.92
N TRP A 116 -11.78 10.21 -1.93
CA TRP A 116 -12.76 9.45 -2.70
C TRP A 116 -13.53 8.44 -1.80
N ALA A 117 -12.83 7.73 -0.93
CA ALA A 117 -13.47 6.78 -0.01
C ALA A 117 -14.41 7.49 0.97
N GLN A 118 -14.00 8.62 1.55
CA GLN A 118 -14.83 9.44 2.44
C GLN A 118 -16.09 9.94 1.74
N LYS A 119 -15.96 10.42 0.52
CA LYS A 119 -17.06 10.95 -0.27
C LYS A 119 -18.12 9.90 -0.61
N ASN A 120 -17.70 8.68 -0.94
CA ASN A 120 -18.62 7.63 -1.41
C ASN A 120 -19.16 6.74 -0.27
N PHE A 121 -18.44 6.63 0.84
CA PHE A 121 -18.79 5.72 1.94
C PHE A 121 -19.03 6.41 3.28
N GLY A 122 -18.71 7.70 3.41
CA GLY A 122 -18.83 8.45 4.66
C GLY A 122 -17.83 8.00 5.72
N THR A 123 -18.05 6.86 6.37
CA THR A 123 -17.18 6.35 7.43
C THR A 123 -16.13 5.35 6.93
N ALA A 124 -15.01 5.26 7.68
CA ALA A 124 -14.00 4.25 7.41
C ALA A 124 -14.58 2.83 7.56
N ASP A 125 -15.39 2.61 8.58
CA ASP A 125 -16.00 1.30 8.81
C ASP A 125 -16.89 0.88 7.63
N ASP A 126 -17.67 1.80 7.03
CA ASP A 126 -18.50 1.48 5.86
C ASP A 126 -17.67 1.15 4.63
N PHE A 127 -16.61 1.90 4.37
CA PHE A 127 -15.66 1.59 3.30
C PHE A 127 -15.04 0.20 3.50
N PHE A 128 -14.49 -0.05 4.69
CA PHE A 128 -13.82 -1.30 4.99
C PHE A 128 -14.75 -2.51 5.18
N LYS A 129 -16.08 -2.35 5.20
CA LYS A 129 -17.00 -3.50 5.05
C LYS A 129 -16.82 -4.22 3.73
N ARG A 130 -16.55 -3.48 2.65
CA ARG A 130 -16.38 -4.02 1.30
C ARG A 130 -14.94 -4.11 0.85
N PHE A 131 -14.12 -3.12 1.20
CA PHE A 131 -12.76 -2.95 0.70
C PHE A 131 -11.71 -3.37 1.73
N PHE A 132 -10.55 -3.75 1.24
CA PHE A 132 -9.30 -3.77 1.98
C PHE A 132 -8.21 -3.15 1.11
N VAL A 133 -7.28 -2.41 1.71
CA VAL A 133 -6.19 -1.76 0.97
C VAL A 133 -4.86 -2.30 1.44
N ALA A 134 -4.01 -2.72 0.51
CA ALA A 134 -2.67 -3.23 0.77
C ALA A 134 -1.65 -2.58 -0.16
N ASN A 135 -0.38 -2.63 0.19
CA ASN A 135 0.70 -2.44 -0.77
C ASN A 135 1.29 -3.80 -1.17
N TYR A 136 1.61 -3.96 -2.46
CA TYR A 136 2.31 -5.12 -2.97
C TYR A 136 3.68 -5.27 -2.31
N CYS A 137 4.49 -4.22 -2.32
CA CYS A 137 5.77 -4.15 -1.65
C CYS A 137 5.67 -3.21 -0.44
N PRO A 138 5.97 -3.64 0.79
CA PRO A 138 5.90 -2.76 1.96
C PRO A 138 7.17 -1.92 2.16
N LEU A 139 8.21 -2.08 1.33
CA LEU A 139 9.47 -1.33 1.46
C LEU A 139 9.43 -0.02 0.66
N MET A 140 9.97 1.03 1.25
CA MET A 140 10.30 2.28 0.57
C MET A 140 11.81 2.32 0.28
N PHE A 141 12.17 2.53 -0.98
CA PHE A 141 13.55 2.65 -1.41
C PHE A 141 13.90 4.11 -1.68
N ILE A 142 15.05 4.55 -1.20
CA ILE A 142 15.48 5.94 -1.27
C ILE A 142 16.88 5.98 -1.90
N GLY A 143 17.04 6.79 -2.93
CA GLY A 143 18.35 7.06 -3.53
C GLY A 143 19.15 8.09 -2.72
N GLU A 144 20.43 8.28 -3.02
CA GLU A 144 21.34 9.20 -2.32
C GLU A 144 20.83 10.64 -2.29
N SER A 145 20.16 11.11 -3.34
CA SER A 145 19.58 12.45 -3.40
C SER A 145 18.31 12.62 -2.54
N GLY A 146 17.78 11.51 -1.97
CA GLY A 146 16.51 11.46 -1.29
C GLY A 146 15.32 11.20 -2.22
N GLY A 147 15.55 10.88 -3.51
CA GLY A 147 14.52 10.48 -4.45
C GLY A 147 13.89 9.14 -4.04
N ASN A 148 12.57 9.02 -4.19
CA ASN A 148 11.87 7.74 -4.02
C ASN A 148 12.12 6.87 -5.24
N LEU A 149 12.63 5.66 -5.03
CA LEU A 149 12.82 4.65 -6.05
C LEU A 149 11.68 3.63 -5.95
N THR A 150 11.11 3.29 -7.07
CA THR A 150 10.05 2.27 -7.12
C THR A 150 10.63 0.88 -7.33
N PRO A 151 9.96 -0.21 -6.88
CA PRO A 151 10.48 -1.57 -6.99
C PRO A 151 10.84 -2.02 -8.41
N ASP A 152 10.17 -1.48 -9.43
CA ASP A 152 10.47 -1.74 -10.85
C ASP A 152 11.79 -1.13 -11.33
N LYS A 153 12.42 -0.25 -10.54
CA LYS A 153 13.72 0.36 -10.83
C LYS A 153 14.89 -0.36 -10.18
N LEU A 154 14.63 -1.39 -9.40
CA LEU A 154 15.65 -2.21 -8.76
C LEU A 154 16.34 -3.10 -9.80
N LYS A 155 17.61 -3.45 -9.53
CA LYS A 155 18.35 -4.42 -10.37
C LYS A 155 17.69 -5.80 -10.27
N THR A 156 17.66 -6.54 -11.35
CA THR A 156 17.02 -7.86 -11.44
C THR A 156 17.42 -8.83 -10.33
N PRO A 157 18.71 -8.96 -9.92
CA PRO A 157 19.11 -9.86 -8.83
C PRO A 157 18.51 -9.48 -7.46
N GLU A 158 18.25 -8.18 -7.23
CA GLU A 158 17.65 -7.65 -6.00
C GLU A 158 16.11 -7.70 -6.05
N ALA A 159 15.55 -7.41 -7.23
CA ALA A 159 14.11 -7.39 -7.46
C ALA A 159 13.49 -8.81 -7.39
N ARG A 160 14.18 -9.84 -7.91
CA ARG A 160 13.65 -11.20 -7.96
C ARG A 160 13.27 -11.75 -6.57
N PRO A 161 14.16 -11.81 -5.56
CA PRO A 161 13.80 -12.31 -4.23
C PRO A 161 12.73 -11.43 -3.54
N LEU A 162 12.78 -10.10 -3.74
CA LEU A 162 11.76 -9.18 -3.25
C LEU A 162 10.38 -9.55 -3.82
N PHE A 163 10.28 -9.68 -5.14
CA PHE A 163 9.01 -9.99 -5.79
C PHE A 163 8.50 -11.37 -5.41
N THR A 164 9.35 -12.37 -5.28
CA THR A 164 8.97 -13.71 -4.82
C THR A 164 8.31 -13.65 -3.43
N ALA A 165 8.89 -12.89 -2.50
CA ALA A 165 8.33 -12.72 -1.16
C ALA A 165 7.00 -11.96 -1.19
N CYS A 166 6.92 -10.87 -1.98
CA CYS A 166 5.71 -10.04 -2.11
C CYS A 166 4.57 -10.81 -2.81
N ASP A 167 4.84 -11.55 -3.88
CA ASP A 167 3.85 -12.37 -4.59
C ASP A 167 3.23 -13.41 -3.65
N ARG A 168 4.07 -14.12 -2.89
CA ARG A 168 3.60 -15.10 -1.90
C ARG A 168 2.73 -14.44 -0.82
N ALA A 169 3.14 -13.28 -0.32
CA ALA A 169 2.38 -12.56 0.70
C ALA A 169 1.04 -12.05 0.14
N LEU A 170 1.02 -11.51 -1.07
CA LEU A 170 -0.20 -11.09 -1.74
C LEU A 170 -1.16 -12.27 -1.95
N ARG A 171 -0.67 -13.40 -2.48
CA ARG A 171 -1.47 -14.60 -2.67
C ARG A 171 -2.12 -15.07 -1.37
N ARG A 172 -1.34 -15.15 -0.28
CA ARG A 172 -1.85 -15.56 1.04
C ARG A 172 -2.84 -14.55 1.63
N THR A 173 -2.66 -13.25 1.35
CA THR A 173 -3.60 -12.20 1.75
C THR A 173 -4.94 -12.37 1.03
N VAL A 174 -4.91 -12.64 -0.26
CA VAL A 174 -6.10 -12.90 -1.08
C VAL A 174 -6.79 -14.19 -0.64
N ASP A 175 -6.05 -15.27 -0.42
CA ASP A 175 -6.59 -16.53 0.13
C ASP A 175 -7.27 -16.35 1.50
N TYR A 176 -6.74 -15.45 2.34
CA TYR A 176 -7.32 -15.14 3.63
C TYR A 176 -8.59 -14.28 3.49
N LEU A 177 -8.54 -13.20 2.72
CA LEU A 177 -9.64 -12.23 2.58
C LEU A 177 -10.76 -12.72 1.66
N ARG A 178 -10.46 -13.66 0.74
CA ARG A 178 -11.39 -14.24 -0.25
C ARG A 178 -12.18 -13.19 -1.04
N PRO A 179 -11.50 -12.24 -1.69
CA PRO A 179 -12.18 -11.21 -2.45
C PRO A 179 -12.74 -11.75 -3.77
N GLU A 180 -13.80 -11.10 -4.26
CA GLU A 180 -14.28 -11.28 -5.63
C GLU A 180 -13.36 -10.58 -6.63
N HIS A 181 -12.84 -9.38 -6.23
CA HIS A 181 -11.99 -8.56 -7.06
C HIS A 181 -10.69 -8.17 -6.34
N VAL A 182 -9.58 -8.25 -7.07
CA VAL A 182 -8.29 -7.65 -6.69
C VAL A 182 -7.96 -6.57 -7.71
N VAL A 183 -7.84 -5.33 -7.26
CA VAL A 183 -7.68 -4.18 -8.14
C VAL A 183 -6.35 -3.50 -7.87
N GLY A 184 -5.43 -3.59 -8.82
CA GLY A 184 -4.16 -2.88 -8.76
C GLY A 184 -4.35 -1.37 -8.96
N VAL A 185 -3.83 -0.59 -8.02
CA VAL A 185 -3.82 0.88 -8.11
C VAL A 185 -2.57 1.29 -8.90
N GLY A 186 -2.75 1.50 -10.19
CA GLY A 186 -1.70 1.70 -11.17
C GLY A 186 -1.21 0.40 -11.82
N ARG A 187 -0.61 0.57 -13.01
CA ARG A 187 -0.21 -0.52 -13.89
C ARG A 187 0.69 -1.57 -13.22
N PHE A 188 1.76 -1.12 -12.54
CA PHE A 188 2.68 -2.04 -11.88
C PHE A 188 1.97 -2.99 -10.91
N ALA A 189 1.11 -2.43 -10.04
CA ALA A 189 0.40 -3.24 -9.05
C ALA A 189 -0.62 -4.19 -9.70
N ALA A 190 -1.29 -3.77 -10.78
CA ALA A 190 -2.19 -4.60 -11.55
C ALA A 190 -1.45 -5.77 -12.23
N ASP A 191 -0.32 -5.49 -12.89
CA ASP A 191 0.50 -6.51 -13.58
C ASP A 191 1.06 -7.53 -12.57
N ARG A 192 1.55 -7.05 -11.40
CA ARG A 192 2.05 -7.94 -10.34
C ARG A 192 0.94 -8.78 -9.73
N ALA A 193 -0.22 -8.18 -9.44
CA ALA A 193 -1.37 -8.91 -8.93
C ALA A 193 -1.83 -9.99 -9.91
N LYS A 194 -1.90 -9.68 -11.21
CA LYS A 194 -2.27 -10.65 -12.25
C LYS A 194 -1.34 -11.86 -12.28
N GLY A 195 -0.01 -11.64 -12.21
CA GLY A 195 0.96 -12.73 -12.18
C GLY A 195 0.95 -13.53 -10.88
N ALA A 196 0.89 -12.84 -9.72
CA ALA A 196 0.94 -13.49 -8.41
C ALA A 196 -0.33 -14.32 -8.10
N LEU A 197 -1.47 -13.95 -8.67
CA LEU A 197 -2.78 -14.55 -8.37
C LEU A 197 -3.27 -15.49 -9.47
N ASP A 198 -2.43 -15.79 -10.45
CA ASP A 198 -2.76 -16.75 -11.50
C ASP A 198 -3.26 -18.07 -10.91
N GLY A 199 -4.38 -18.59 -11.45
CA GLY A 199 -5.05 -19.79 -10.96
C GLY A 199 -5.94 -19.58 -9.74
N LEU A 200 -6.11 -18.37 -9.20
CA LEU A 200 -7.11 -18.05 -8.18
C LEU A 200 -8.43 -17.58 -8.83
N SER A 201 -9.54 -17.74 -8.11
CA SER A 201 -10.87 -17.37 -8.59
C SER A 201 -11.15 -15.84 -8.60
N ALA A 202 -10.35 -15.05 -7.89
CA ALA A 202 -10.52 -13.60 -7.82
C ALA A 202 -10.28 -12.95 -9.19
N LYS A 203 -11.19 -12.05 -9.59
CA LYS A 203 -11.03 -11.24 -10.81
C LYS A 203 -9.97 -10.17 -10.56
N VAL A 204 -8.93 -10.13 -11.40
CA VAL A 204 -7.85 -9.13 -11.27
C VAL A 204 -8.01 -8.04 -12.31
N GLY A 205 -8.07 -6.79 -11.84
CA GLY A 205 -8.15 -5.59 -12.67
C GLY A 205 -7.19 -4.50 -12.23
N GLY A 206 -7.33 -3.32 -12.82
CA GLY A 206 -6.50 -2.16 -12.46
C GLY A 206 -7.27 -0.86 -12.58
N ILE A 207 -6.90 0.11 -11.75
CA ILE A 207 -7.38 1.49 -11.83
C ILE A 207 -6.19 2.46 -11.92
N THR A 208 -6.48 3.65 -12.44
CA THR A 208 -5.49 4.73 -12.58
C THR A 208 -4.89 5.11 -11.22
N HIS A 209 -3.55 5.16 -11.14
CA HIS A 209 -2.84 5.54 -9.91
C HIS A 209 -3.07 7.02 -9.58
N PRO A 210 -3.41 7.37 -8.31
CA PRO A 210 -3.73 8.75 -7.88
C PRO A 210 -2.53 9.70 -7.76
N SER A 211 -1.34 9.28 -8.17
CA SER A 211 -0.12 10.12 -8.07
C SER A 211 -0.23 11.42 -8.87
N PRO A 212 0.28 12.54 -8.33
CA PRO A 212 0.39 13.78 -9.07
C PRO A 212 1.35 13.69 -10.28
N ALA A 213 2.26 12.71 -10.29
CA ALA A 213 3.11 12.41 -11.45
C ALA A 213 2.35 11.75 -12.60
N ASN A 214 1.11 11.30 -12.38
CA ASN A 214 0.25 10.75 -13.42
C ASN A 214 -0.64 11.84 -14.03
N PRO A 215 -0.41 12.28 -15.30
CA PRO A 215 -1.22 13.33 -15.92
C PRO A 215 -2.71 12.99 -15.99
N GLN A 216 -3.07 11.72 -16.11
CA GLN A 216 -4.48 11.29 -16.14
C GLN A 216 -5.18 11.53 -14.80
N ALA A 217 -4.47 11.34 -13.69
CA ALA A 217 -5.01 11.59 -12.36
C ALA A 217 -5.23 13.09 -12.08
N ASN A 218 -4.48 13.97 -12.74
CA ASN A 218 -4.62 15.42 -12.56
C ASN A 218 -5.82 16.02 -13.31
N ARG A 219 -6.46 15.23 -14.19
CA ARG A 219 -7.65 15.64 -14.98
C ARG A 219 -8.99 15.13 -14.41
N GLY A 220 -9.03 14.83 -13.12
CA GLY A 220 -10.25 14.32 -12.47
C GLY A 220 -10.18 12.83 -12.14
N TRP A 221 -9.33 12.47 -11.17
CA TRP A 221 -9.08 11.08 -10.78
C TRP A 221 -10.35 10.35 -10.32
N GLU A 222 -11.21 11.02 -9.55
CA GLU A 222 -12.44 10.39 -9.02
C GLU A 222 -13.39 9.90 -10.13
N ALA A 223 -13.67 10.75 -11.11
CA ALA A 223 -14.57 10.39 -12.23
C ALA A 223 -14.00 9.24 -13.06
N ARG A 224 -12.67 9.26 -13.28
CA ARG A 224 -11.99 8.19 -14.00
C ARG A 224 -12.08 6.87 -13.26
N VAL A 225 -11.77 6.85 -11.97
CA VAL A 225 -11.80 5.63 -11.15
C VAL A 225 -13.22 5.08 -11.04
N ALA A 226 -14.24 5.93 -10.96
CA ALA A 226 -15.64 5.48 -10.98
C ALA A 226 -16.00 4.79 -12.31
N ALA A 227 -15.46 5.27 -13.45
CA ALA A 227 -15.65 4.59 -14.74
C ALA A 227 -14.90 3.24 -14.79
N GLU A 228 -13.62 3.23 -14.35
CA GLU A 228 -12.78 2.02 -14.31
C GLU A 228 -13.37 0.94 -13.39
N PHE A 229 -13.95 1.31 -12.24
CA PHE A 229 -14.66 0.34 -11.39
C PHE A 229 -15.90 -0.24 -12.07
N ARG A 230 -16.68 0.59 -12.78
CA ARG A 230 -17.84 0.08 -13.55
C ARG A 230 -17.43 -0.89 -14.65
N GLU A 231 -16.34 -0.62 -15.36
CA GLU A 231 -15.76 -1.54 -16.37
C GLU A 231 -15.35 -2.89 -15.76
N LEU A 232 -14.95 -2.90 -14.49
CA LEU A 232 -14.62 -4.11 -13.73
C LEU A 232 -15.87 -4.80 -13.13
N GLY A 233 -17.07 -4.25 -13.33
CA GLY A 233 -18.30 -4.74 -12.72
C GLY A 233 -18.41 -4.45 -11.23
N ILE A 234 -17.72 -3.42 -10.74
CA ILE A 234 -17.72 -2.98 -9.34
C ILE A 234 -18.55 -1.70 -9.22
N GLU A 235 -19.67 -1.79 -8.52
CA GLU A 235 -20.46 -0.63 -8.14
C GLU A 235 -19.88 0.04 -6.89
N VAL A 236 -19.71 1.37 -6.93
CA VAL A 236 -19.16 2.20 -5.85
C VAL A 236 -19.97 3.46 -5.65
#